data_ac70246318351b27a3cc82c8941bcc56
#
_entry.id   ac70246318351b27a3cc82c8941bcc56
#
_cell.length_a   1.000
_cell.length_b   1.000
_cell.length_c   1.000
_cell.angle_alpha   90.00
_cell.angle_beta   90.00
_cell.angle_gamma   90.00
#
_symmetry.space_group_name_H-M   'P 1'
#
loop_
_entity.id
_entity.type
_entity.pdbx_description
1 polymer ?
#
loop_
_entity_poly.entity_id
_entity_poly.type
_entity_poly.pdbx_seq_one_letter_code
_entity_poly.pdbx_strand_id
1 'polypeptide(L)'
;MATLTGVSLLRPAPSLLPFSKPSPRPHIHRPLKLRCSIAEGRTRSSSTMDGRELATVDCVIVGGGISGLCIAQALTTKHRDVASNVIVTEAKDRVGGNITTVERDGYLWEEGPNSFQPSDPMLTMVVDSGLKDDLVLGDPNAPRFVLWDGMLRPVPSKPTDLPFFDLMSIGGKLRAGFGAVGIRPPPPGHEESVEEFVRRNLGDEVFERLIEPFCSGVYAGDPSKLSMKAAFGKVWKLEQNGGSIIGGTFKAIQEKNKALKPTRDPRLPKPKGQTVGSFRKGLSMLPEAISTSLGSKVKLSWKLSSITKLDGGYKLTYETPEGVVSLQSKTVVMTIPSYIASGLLNPLSPAAANALSKFYYPPVAAVTISYPKEAIRTECLIDGELKGFGQLHPRSQGVETLGTIYSSSLFPNRAPPGRVLLLNYIGGATNPGILSKTEGELVEAVDRDLRKMLINPTAKDPLALGVRVWPQAIPQFLVGHLDLLETANSALKDSGYDGLFLGGNYVSGVALGRCVEGAYEVAAGVKDFLSQYAYI
;
A
#
# COMPACT_ATOMS: atom_id res chain seq x y z
N MET A 1 -55.85 -8.95 30.91
CA MET A 1 -56.47 -8.03 31.89
C MET A 1 -55.38 -7.04 32.23
N ALA A 2 -55.39 -5.89 31.62
CA ALA A 2 -55.94 -4.62 32.11
C ALA A 2 -55.00 -3.99 33.13
N THR A 3 -54.52 -2.78 33.09
CA THR A 3 -54.76 -1.53 32.38
C THR A 3 -53.71 -0.54 32.89
N LEU A 4 -53.08 0.25 31.96
CA LEU A 4 -53.17 1.70 31.85
C LEU A 4 -52.86 2.55 33.11
N THR A 5 -51.94 3.46 33.09
CA THR A 5 -51.87 4.87 32.71
C THR A 5 -50.91 5.64 33.57
N GLY A 6 -50.23 6.63 33.02
CA GLY A 6 -49.48 7.62 33.76
C GLY A 6 -48.56 8.50 32.88
N VAL A 7 -49.18 9.38 32.11
CA VAL A 7 -48.52 10.50 31.41
C VAL A 7 -48.18 11.62 32.40
N SER A 8 -46.98 12.18 32.38
CA SER A 8 -46.75 13.56 32.86
C SER A 8 -45.47 14.14 32.21
N LEU A 9 -45.64 14.91 31.18
CA LEU A 9 -45.34 16.33 30.96
C LEU A 9 -43.90 16.84 31.28
N LEU A 10 -43.16 17.00 30.21
CA LEU A 10 -42.37 18.17 29.76
C LEU A 10 -41.98 19.26 30.78
N ARG A 11 -40.68 19.51 30.91
CA ARG A 11 -40.12 20.88 31.00
C ARG A 11 -38.90 21.04 30.13
N PRO A 12 -38.69 22.22 29.46
CA PRO A 12 -37.70 22.42 28.46
C PRO A 12 -36.34 22.85 29.01
N ALA A 13 -35.28 22.52 28.27
CA ALA A 13 -33.92 22.93 28.53
C ALA A 13 -33.72 24.44 28.20
N PRO A 14 -32.79 25.15 28.84
CA PRO A 14 -32.53 26.55 28.58
C PRO A 14 -31.74 26.74 27.28
N SER A 15 -32.18 27.71 26.51
CA SER A 15 -31.58 28.23 25.30
C SER A 15 -30.17 28.79 25.52
N LEU A 16 -29.20 28.29 24.78
CA LEU A 16 -27.90 28.92 24.63
C LEU A 16 -27.97 30.09 23.64
N LEU A 17 -27.56 31.25 24.08
CA LEU A 17 -27.43 32.48 23.30
C LEU A 17 -26.32 32.32 22.22
N PRO A 18 -26.47 32.93 21.04
CA PRO A 18 -25.47 32.85 19.99
C PRO A 18 -24.29 33.80 20.24
N PHE A 19 -23.08 33.26 20.08
CA PHE A 19 -21.86 34.07 20.05
C PHE A 19 -21.85 34.95 18.80
N SER A 20 -21.75 36.27 19.02
CA SER A 20 -21.60 37.29 17.99
C SER A 20 -20.21 37.24 17.35
N LYS A 21 -20.19 37.20 16.02
CA LYS A 21 -18.98 37.41 15.21
C LYS A 21 -18.56 38.86 15.28
N PRO A 22 -17.26 39.18 15.37
CA PRO A 22 -16.78 40.55 15.20
C PRO A 22 -16.80 40.93 13.72
N SER A 23 -17.42 42.09 13.42
CA SER A 23 -17.45 42.71 12.11
C SER A 23 -16.08 43.35 11.76
N PRO A 24 -15.64 43.30 10.50
CA PRO A 24 -14.45 44.01 10.07
C PRO A 24 -14.74 45.49 9.85
N ARG A 25 -13.90 46.37 10.38
CA ARG A 25 -13.93 47.84 10.15
C ARG A 25 -13.46 48.12 8.71
N PRO A 26 -14.04 49.10 8.02
CA PRO A 26 -13.60 49.48 6.68
C PRO A 26 -12.36 50.36 6.73
N HIS A 27 -11.29 49.98 6.06
CA HIS A 27 -10.17 50.84 5.73
C HIS A 27 -10.49 51.71 4.54
N ILE A 28 -10.51 53.02 4.76
CA ILE A 28 -10.65 54.05 3.74
C ILE A 28 -9.32 54.19 3.00
N HIS A 29 -9.30 53.78 1.73
CA HIS A 29 -8.19 54.11 0.83
C HIS A 29 -8.45 55.46 0.13
N ARG A 30 -7.56 56.41 0.36
CA ARG A 30 -7.45 57.66 -0.42
C ARG A 30 -6.79 57.30 -1.77
N PRO A 31 -7.27 57.85 -2.90
CA PRO A 31 -6.62 57.64 -4.19
C PRO A 31 -5.42 58.59 -4.37
N LEU A 32 -4.25 58.03 -4.61
CA LEU A 32 -3.08 58.75 -5.10
C LEU A 32 -3.22 58.97 -6.61
N LYS A 33 -3.32 60.23 -7.02
CA LYS A 33 -3.24 60.63 -8.44
C LYS A 33 -1.80 60.47 -8.94
N LEU A 34 -1.59 59.54 -9.84
CA LEU A 34 -0.36 59.48 -10.64
C LEU A 34 -0.54 60.32 -11.90
N ARG A 35 0.34 61.30 -12.07
CA ARG A 35 0.51 62.08 -13.29
C ARG A 35 1.15 61.22 -14.37
N CYS A 36 0.46 61.07 -15.51
CA CYS A 36 1.05 60.61 -16.76
C CYS A 36 1.98 61.65 -17.32
N SER A 37 3.25 61.28 -17.54
CA SER A 37 4.13 61.96 -18.48
C SER A 37 4.36 61.02 -19.66
N ILE A 38 3.91 61.42 -20.80
CA ILE A 38 4.14 60.76 -22.10
C ILE A 38 5.61 61.05 -22.46
N ALA A 39 6.40 59.99 -22.64
CA ALA A 39 7.68 60.05 -23.35
C ALA A 39 7.63 59.02 -24.48
N GLU A 40 7.68 59.52 -25.67
CA GLU A 40 7.75 58.76 -26.92
C GLU A 40 9.07 58.01 -27.06
N GLY A 41 8.97 56.83 -27.60
CA GLY A 41 9.97 56.29 -28.48
C GLY A 41 11.04 55.37 -27.89
N ARG A 42 10.82 54.09 -28.00
CA ARG A 42 11.72 53.14 -28.73
C ARG A 42 11.19 51.71 -28.53
N THR A 43 10.73 51.15 -29.62
CA THR A 43 10.58 49.69 -29.78
C THR A 43 11.86 48.99 -29.37
N ARG A 44 11.86 48.33 -28.21
CA ARG A 44 12.81 47.29 -27.88
C ARG A 44 12.12 45.96 -28.09
N SER A 45 12.67 45.24 -29.03
CA SER A 45 12.41 43.83 -29.29
C SER A 45 12.31 43.05 -28.01
N SER A 46 11.28 42.20 -27.96
CA SER A 46 11.15 41.13 -26.97
C SER A 46 12.45 40.34 -26.91
N SER A 47 13.26 40.56 -25.89
CA SER A 47 14.36 39.67 -25.56
C SER A 47 13.74 38.33 -25.16
N THR A 48 13.93 37.37 -26.02
CA THR A 48 13.86 35.93 -25.71
C THR A 48 14.45 35.69 -24.32
N MET A 49 13.65 35.14 -23.46
CA MET A 49 14.11 34.60 -22.17
C MET A 49 15.30 33.69 -22.44
N ASP A 50 16.37 34.05 -21.78
CA ASP A 50 17.68 33.42 -21.76
C ASP A 50 17.55 31.90 -21.75
N GLY A 51 17.93 31.23 -22.81
CA GLY A 51 18.01 29.77 -22.92
C GLY A 51 19.14 29.26 -22.02
N ARG A 52 18.93 29.23 -20.70
CA ARG A 52 19.72 28.34 -19.86
C ARG A 52 19.39 26.94 -20.28
N GLU A 53 20.29 26.33 -21.02
CA GLU A 53 20.29 24.89 -21.28
C GLU A 53 20.14 24.20 -19.90
N LEU A 54 18.96 23.65 -19.63
CA LEU A 54 18.71 22.92 -18.39
C LEU A 54 19.61 21.69 -18.42
N ALA A 55 20.51 21.57 -17.46
CA ALA A 55 21.41 20.43 -17.37
C ALA A 55 20.60 19.13 -17.40
N THR A 56 20.90 18.28 -18.37
CA THR A 56 20.24 16.98 -18.52
C THR A 56 20.63 16.08 -17.35
N VAL A 57 19.63 15.54 -16.63
CA VAL A 57 19.85 14.57 -15.56
C VAL A 57 19.86 13.14 -16.11
N ASP A 58 20.44 12.19 -15.37
CA ASP A 58 20.49 10.80 -15.82
C ASP A 58 19.12 10.13 -15.73
N CYS A 59 18.39 10.39 -14.62
CA CYS A 59 17.09 9.80 -14.41
C CYS A 59 16.16 10.75 -13.64
N VAL A 60 14.93 10.92 -14.13
CA VAL A 60 13.83 11.51 -13.38
C VAL A 60 12.87 10.42 -12.96
N ILE A 61 12.58 10.35 -11.67
CA ILE A 61 11.61 9.43 -11.08
C ILE A 61 10.37 10.23 -10.72
N VAL A 62 9.24 9.90 -11.35
CA VAL A 62 7.96 10.56 -11.12
C VAL A 62 7.16 9.77 -10.08
N GLY A 63 6.99 10.38 -8.91
CA GLY A 63 6.33 9.81 -7.75
C GLY A 63 7.28 9.61 -6.56
N GLY A 64 7.06 10.37 -5.48
CA GLY A 64 7.80 10.31 -4.21
C GLY A 64 7.23 9.28 -3.22
N GLY A 65 6.51 8.28 -3.71
CA GLY A 65 6.11 7.11 -2.93
C GLY A 65 7.28 6.18 -2.66
N ILE A 66 7.03 5.11 -1.87
CA ILE A 66 8.10 4.19 -1.46
C ILE A 66 8.85 3.57 -2.64
N SER A 67 8.16 3.21 -3.73
CA SER A 67 8.80 2.64 -4.91
C SER A 67 9.77 3.62 -5.56
N GLY A 68 9.35 4.87 -5.80
CA GLY A 68 10.20 5.88 -6.41
C GLY A 68 11.41 6.24 -5.55
N LEU A 69 11.21 6.41 -4.25
CA LEU A 69 12.31 6.70 -3.32
C LEU A 69 13.31 5.55 -3.24
N CYS A 70 12.85 4.30 -3.19
CA CYS A 70 13.74 3.13 -3.17
C CYS A 70 14.51 2.97 -4.48
N ILE A 71 13.91 3.31 -5.64
CA ILE A 71 14.62 3.34 -6.93
C ILE A 71 15.73 4.40 -6.88
N ALA A 72 15.42 5.61 -6.43
CA ALA A 72 16.41 6.68 -6.30
C ALA A 72 17.55 6.30 -5.35
N GLN A 73 17.24 5.71 -4.21
CA GLN A 73 18.23 5.22 -3.24
C GLN A 73 19.12 4.13 -3.87
N ALA A 74 18.53 3.17 -4.59
CA ALA A 74 19.28 2.11 -5.26
C ALA A 74 20.20 2.66 -6.35
N LEU A 75 19.74 3.58 -7.19
CA LEU A 75 20.54 4.22 -8.23
C LEU A 75 21.70 5.02 -7.63
N THR A 76 21.44 5.84 -6.61
CA THR A 76 22.45 6.73 -6.03
C THR A 76 23.43 6.04 -5.09
N THR A 77 23.16 4.80 -4.65
CA THR A 77 24.07 4.00 -3.80
C THR A 77 24.75 2.88 -4.56
N LYS A 78 23.97 1.98 -5.20
CA LYS A 78 24.49 0.77 -5.86
C LYS A 78 24.94 0.99 -7.31
N HIS A 79 24.41 2.03 -7.99
CA HIS A 79 24.65 2.31 -9.41
C HIS A 79 25.10 3.76 -9.64
N ARG A 80 25.79 4.33 -8.64
CA ARG A 80 26.24 5.72 -8.67
C ARG A 80 27.24 6.03 -9.79
N ASP A 81 27.97 5.01 -10.22
CA ASP A 81 28.92 5.08 -11.36
C ASP A 81 28.22 5.39 -12.68
N VAL A 82 26.97 5.00 -12.85
CA VAL A 82 26.19 5.18 -14.09
C VAL A 82 25.09 6.22 -13.93
N ALA A 83 24.46 6.31 -12.76
CA ALA A 83 23.33 7.19 -12.48
C ALA A 83 23.61 8.10 -11.27
N SER A 84 24.46 9.11 -11.47
CA SER A 84 24.86 10.04 -10.39
C SER A 84 23.86 11.19 -10.19
N ASN A 85 23.20 11.62 -11.25
CA ASN A 85 22.26 12.75 -11.25
C ASN A 85 20.81 12.24 -11.40
N VAL A 86 20.20 11.91 -10.25
CA VAL A 86 18.82 11.38 -10.15
C VAL A 86 17.95 12.41 -9.44
N ILE A 87 16.78 12.70 -9.98
CA ILE A 87 15.77 13.58 -9.37
C ILE A 87 14.48 12.79 -9.15
N VAL A 88 13.91 12.91 -7.95
CA VAL A 88 12.56 12.42 -7.61
C VAL A 88 11.61 13.59 -7.57
N THR A 89 10.48 13.50 -8.26
CA THR A 89 9.42 14.52 -8.23
C THR A 89 8.15 13.96 -7.61
N GLU A 90 7.52 14.72 -6.74
CA GLU A 90 6.27 14.36 -6.04
C GLU A 90 5.27 15.52 -6.16
N ALA A 91 4.05 15.19 -6.56
CA ALA A 91 2.98 16.18 -6.72
C ALA A 91 2.47 16.78 -5.40
N LYS A 92 2.60 16.02 -4.30
CA LYS A 92 2.22 16.47 -2.95
C LYS A 92 3.38 17.20 -2.26
N ASP A 93 3.05 17.83 -1.16
CA ASP A 93 3.99 18.51 -0.25
C ASP A 93 4.75 17.55 0.69
N ARG A 94 4.51 16.23 0.58
CA ARG A 94 5.13 15.17 1.38
C ARG A 94 5.50 13.95 0.56
N VAL A 95 6.49 13.20 1.02
CA VAL A 95 6.86 11.88 0.49
C VAL A 95 6.04 10.75 1.12
N GLY A 96 6.24 9.52 0.65
CA GLY A 96 5.69 8.28 1.21
C GLY A 96 4.48 7.71 0.48
N GLY A 97 3.80 8.51 -0.35
CA GLY A 97 2.61 8.04 -1.08
C GLY A 97 1.49 7.60 -0.12
N ASN A 98 1.14 6.29 -0.13
CA ASN A 98 0.13 5.73 0.76
C ASN A 98 0.66 5.39 2.17
N ILE A 99 1.97 5.45 2.41
CA ILE A 99 2.54 5.33 3.75
C ILE A 99 2.26 6.64 4.48
N THR A 100 1.49 6.54 5.56
CA THR A 100 1.14 7.66 6.43
C THR A 100 1.06 7.17 7.86
N THR A 101 1.96 7.63 8.70
CA THR A 101 1.96 7.38 10.14
C THR A 101 1.49 8.64 10.86
N VAL A 102 0.64 8.49 11.86
CA VAL A 102 0.17 9.57 12.72
C VAL A 102 0.57 9.28 14.16
N GLU A 103 1.15 10.29 14.82
CA GLU A 103 1.47 10.25 16.24
C GLU A 103 0.72 11.40 16.94
N ARG A 104 -0.14 11.05 17.91
CA ARG A 104 -0.94 12.02 18.65
C ARG A 104 -1.38 11.46 20.00
N ASP A 105 -1.28 12.26 21.05
CA ASP A 105 -1.78 11.95 22.40
C ASP A 105 -1.29 10.60 22.97
N GLY A 106 -0.04 10.24 22.67
CA GLY A 106 0.58 8.98 23.09
C GLY A 106 0.16 7.76 22.24
N TYR A 107 -0.61 7.95 21.18
CA TYR A 107 -0.92 6.94 20.19
C TYR A 107 -0.06 7.10 18.95
N LEU A 108 0.26 5.98 18.32
CA LEU A 108 0.90 5.94 17.02
C LEU A 108 0.19 4.91 16.15
N TRP A 109 -0.32 5.32 14.98
CA TRP A 109 -1.02 4.45 14.05
C TRP A 109 -0.67 4.72 12.59
N GLU A 110 -0.98 3.73 11.76
CA GLU A 110 -0.82 3.81 10.31
C GLU A 110 -2.18 4.05 9.64
N GLU A 111 -2.22 4.93 8.64
CA GLU A 111 -3.42 5.18 7.84
C GLU A 111 -3.41 4.45 6.49
N GLY A 112 -2.30 3.78 6.17
CA GLY A 112 -2.10 3.00 4.95
C GLY A 112 -1.62 1.58 5.26
N PRO A 113 -0.48 1.12 4.67
CA PRO A 113 0.12 -0.15 5.06
C PRO A 113 0.57 -0.10 6.53
N ASN A 114 0.43 -1.23 7.24
CA ASN A 114 0.75 -1.29 8.69
C ASN A 114 2.13 -1.88 8.99
N SER A 115 2.67 -2.71 8.12
CA SER A 115 3.90 -3.46 8.36
C SER A 115 4.52 -3.99 7.07
N PHE A 116 5.71 -4.56 7.17
CA PHE A 116 6.38 -5.22 6.06
C PHE A 116 6.93 -6.59 6.49
N GLN A 117 7.17 -7.47 5.52
CA GLN A 117 7.90 -8.70 5.72
C GLN A 117 9.41 -8.40 5.70
N PRO A 118 10.18 -8.81 6.73
CA PRO A 118 11.63 -8.54 6.82
C PRO A 118 12.44 -9.48 5.92
N SER A 119 12.24 -9.37 4.58
CA SER A 119 13.06 -10.06 3.57
C SER A 119 14.43 -9.38 3.42
N ASP A 120 15.43 -10.10 2.91
CA ASP A 120 16.78 -9.55 2.77
C ASP A 120 16.82 -8.27 1.90
N PRO A 121 16.10 -8.15 0.76
CA PRO A 121 16.01 -6.89 0.02
C PRO A 121 15.43 -5.74 0.85
N MET A 122 14.36 -6.02 1.61
CA MET A 122 13.74 -5.03 2.50
C MET A 122 14.70 -4.60 3.60
N LEU A 123 15.38 -5.55 4.26
CA LEU A 123 16.36 -5.26 5.30
C LEU A 123 17.60 -4.52 4.76
N THR A 124 18.00 -4.80 3.52
CA THR A 124 19.04 -4.04 2.83
C THR A 124 18.64 -2.57 2.70
N MET A 125 17.41 -2.30 2.25
CA MET A 125 16.89 -0.93 2.13
C MET A 125 16.84 -0.23 3.50
N VAL A 126 16.39 -0.93 4.55
CA VAL A 126 16.38 -0.43 5.94
C VAL A 126 17.77 -0.03 6.42
N VAL A 127 18.76 -0.91 6.20
CA VAL A 127 20.16 -0.66 6.62
C VAL A 127 20.80 0.47 5.82
N ASP A 128 20.61 0.47 4.51
CA ASP A 128 21.16 1.49 3.61
C ASP A 128 20.48 2.87 3.82
N SER A 129 19.30 2.91 4.46
CA SER A 129 18.61 4.15 4.88
C SER A 129 18.94 4.55 6.33
N GLY A 130 19.84 3.85 7.03
CA GLY A 130 20.27 4.18 8.39
C GLY A 130 19.25 3.82 9.48
N LEU A 131 18.23 3.00 9.18
CA LEU A 131 17.11 2.69 10.10
C LEU A 131 17.25 1.35 10.84
N LYS A 132 18.45 0.75 10.84
CA LYS A 132 18.69 -0.55 11.46
C LYS A 132 18.29 -0.57 12.95
N ASP A 133 18.63 0.47 13.69
CA ASP A 133 18.41 0.57 15.14
C ASP A 133 16.98 0.99 15.49
N ASP A 134 16.22 1.48 14.51
CA ASP A 134 14.80 1.83 14.66
C ASP A 134 13.87 0.68 14.24
N LEU A 135 14.44 -0.41 13.71
CA LEU A 135 13.67 -1.58 13.27
C LEU A 135 13.00 -2.26 14.47
N VAL A 136 11.71 -2.50 14.37
CA VAL A 136 10.92 -3.26 15.32
C VAL A 136 10.35 -4.49 14.63
N LEU A 137 10.60 -5.66 15.20
CA LEU A 137 10.08 -6.93 14.70
C LEU A 137 8.98 -7.44 15.62
N GLY A 138 7.85 -7.85 15.04
CA GLY A 138 6.75 -8.45 15.79
C GLY A 138 7.09 -9.83 16.35
N ASP A 139 6.36 -10.26 17.37
CA ASP A 139 6.52 -11.60 17.96
C ASP A 139 6.29 -12.69 16.88
N PRO A 140 7.27 -13.59 16.65
CA PRO A 140 7.13 -14.67 15.68
C PRO A 140 6.02 -15.67 16.04
N ASN A 141 5.63 -15.73 17.31
CA ASN A 141 4.56 -16.61 17.81
C ASN A 141 3.21 -15.90 17.93
N ALA A 142 3.11 -14.62 17.55
CA ALA A 142 1.85 -13.88 17.59
C ALA A 142 0.78 -14.61 16.78
N PRO A 143 -0.31 -15.10 17.42
CA PRO A 143 -1.35 -15.83 16.72
C PRO A 143 -2.08 -14.92 15.73
N ARG A 144 -2.61 -15.53 14.69
CA ARG A 144 -3.52 -14.92 13.72
C ARG A 144 -4.86 -15.60 13.84
N PHE A 145 -5.93 -14.84 13.71
CA PHE A 145 -7.27 -15.36 13.89
C PHE A 145 -8.10 -15.19 12.62
N VAL A 146 -9.12 -16.04 12.51
CA VAL A 146 -10.21 -15.88 11.54
C VAL A 146 -11.52 -15.95 12.30
N LEU A 147 -12.42 -15.03 12.00
CA LEU A 147 -13.79 -15.06 12.52
C LEU A 147 -14.55 -16.21 11.85
N TRP A 148 -15.08 -17.15 12.65
CA TRP A 148 -15.91 -18.23 12.16
C TRP A 148 -16.95 -18.67 13.19
N ASP A 149 -18.21 -18.72 12.79
CA ASP A 149 -19.35 -19.04 13.67
C ASP A 149 -19.36 -18.20 14.96
N GLY A 150 -19.14 -16.88 14.81
CA GLY A 150 -19.17 -15.92 15.89
C GLY A 150 -17.96 -15.94 16.85
N MET A 151 -16.95 -16.78 16.58
CA MET A 151 -15.75 -16.91 17.41
C MET A 151 -14.48 -16.64 16.63
N LEU A 152 -13.47 -16.12 17.31
CA LEU A 152 -12.12 -15.95 16.76
C LEU A 152 -11.34 -17.27 16.89
N ARG A 153 -11.03 -17.89 15.76
CA ARG A 153 -10.32 -19.17 15.70
C ARG A 153 -8.88 -18.96 15.27
N PRO A 154 -7.90 -19.53 16.00
CA PRO A 154 -6.49 -19.36 15.65
C PRO A 154 -6.16 -20.12 14.36
N VAL A 155 -5.35 -19.49 13.50
CA VAL A 155 -4.80 -20.12 12.30
C VAL A 155 -3.49 -20.82 12.67
N PRO A 156 -3.25 -22.08 12.21
CA PRO A 156 -2.02 -22.80 12.50
C PRO A 156 -0.78 -22.03 12.06
N SER A 157 0.19 -21.90 12.94
CA SER A 157 1.48 -21.30 12.64
C SER A 157 2.57 -22.33 12.35
N LYS A 158 2.36 -23.59 12.80
CA LYS A 158 3.28 -24.71 12.64
C LYS A 158 2.53 -25.95 12.14
N PRO A 159 3.19 -26.86 11.43
CA PRO A 159 2.58 -28.14 11.00
C PRO A 159 2.00 -28.97 12.16
N THR A 160 2.59 -28.86 13.36
CA THR A 160 2.14 -29.53 14.59
C THR A 160 0.77 -29.05 15.07
N ASP A 161 0.34 -27.87 14.65
CA ASP A 161 -0.96 -27.29 15.06
C ASP A 161 -2.10 -27.83 14.20
N LEU A 162 -1.82 -28.39 13.01
CA LEU A 162 -2.81 -28.86 12.06
C LEU A 162 -3.80 -29.90 12.60
N PRO A 163 -3.41 -30.89 13.44
CA PRO A 163 -4.36 -31.83 14.03
C PRO A 163 -5.42 -31.14 14.92
N PHE A 164 -5.03 -30.09 15.64
CA PHE A 164 -5.88 -29.35 16.59
C PHE A 164 -6.62 -28.18 15.94
N PHE A 165 -6.37 -27.93 14.66
CA PHE A 165 -7.00 -26.86 13.91
C PHE A 165 -8.47 -27.17 13.65
N ASP A 166 -9.37 -26.49 14.33
CA ASP A 166 -10.82 -26.75 14.33
C ASP A 166 -11.60 -25.94 13.29
N LEU A 167 -10.97 -24.96 12.65
CA LEU A 167 -11.60 -24.18 11.58
C LEU A 167 -11.95 -25.05 10.35
N MET A 168 -11.33 -26.21 10.19
CA MET A 168 -11.60 -27.14 9.10
C MET A 168 -12.11 -28.48 9.62
N SER A 169 -13.08 -29.08 8.90
CA SER A 169 -13.52 -30.45 9.11
C SER A 169 -12.42 -31.45 8.79
N ILE A 170 -12.52 -32.67 9.31
CA ILE A 170 -11.60 -33.78 8.93
C ILE A 170 -11.67 -34.02 7.42
N GLY A 171 -12.87 -34.01 6.84
CA GLY A 171 -13.07 -34.15 5.40
C GLY A 171 -12.39 -33.04 4.59
N GLY A 172 -12.50 -31.79 5.06
CA GLY A 172 -11.81 -30.64 4.46
C GLY A 172 -10.29 -30.77 4.51
N LYS A 173 -9.73 -31.22 5.64
CA LYS A 173 -8.28 -31.47 5.78
C LYS A 173 -7.78 -32.55 4.83
N LEU A 174 -8.52 -33.67 4.73
CA LEU A 174 -8.21 -34.76 3.78
C LEU A 174 -8.32 -34.28 2.33
N ARG A 175 -9.39 -33.53 2.00
CA ARG A 175 -9.58 -32.96 0.65
C ARG A 175 -8.43 -32.05 0.27
N ALA A 176 -7.98 -31.17 1.18
CA ALA A 176 -6.85 -30.27 0.95
C ALA A 176 -5.53 -31.04 0.77
N GLY A 177 -5.27 -32.06 1.60
CA GLY A 177 -4.07 -32.89 1.50
C GLY A 177 -4.00 -33.64 0.17
N PHE A 178 -5.06 -34.36 -0.23
CA PHE A 178 -5.13 -35.07 -1.50
C PHE A 178 -5.06 -34.12 -2.70
N GLY A 179 -5.73 -32.97 -2.63
CA GLY A 179 -5.72 -31.99 -3.71
C GLY A 179 -4.34 -31.37 -3.94
N ALA A 180 -3.60 -31.10 -2.88
CA ALA A 180 -2.25 -30.54 -2.97
C ALA A 180 -1.24 -31.48 -3.69
N VAL A 181 -1.54 -32.78 -3.80
CA VAL A 181 -0.77 -33.76 -4.60
C VAL A 181 -1.02 -33.64 -6.11
N GLY A 182 -2.06 -32.90 -6.54
CA GLY A 182 -2.30 -32.61 -7.96
C GLY A 182 -3.25 -33.58 -8.64
N ILE A 183 -4.30 -34.04 -7.97
CA ILE A 183 -5.31 -34.97 -8.53
C ILE A 183 -6.10 -34.31 -9.67
N ARG A 184 -6.26 -33.00 -9.65
CA ARG A 184 -6.99 -32.24 -10.67
C ARG A 184 -6.03 -31.30 -11.40
N PRO A 185 -5.70 -31.58 -12.68
CA PRO A 185 -4.80 -30.73 -13.46
C PRO A 185 -5.44 -29.36 -13.75
N PRO A 186 -4.61 -28.31 -13.97
CA PRO A 186 -5.12 -27.01 -14.39
C PRO A 186 -5.80 -27.10 -15.77
N PRO A 187 -6.85 -26.29 -16.02
CA PRO A 187 -7.48 -26.21 -17.33
C PRO A 187 -6.49 -25.64 -18.36
N PRO A 188 -6.34 -26.30 -19.54
CA PRO A 188 -5.41 -25.84 -20.56
C PRO A 188 -5.77 -24.46 -21.09
N GLY A 189 -4.79 -23.56 -21.20
CA GLY A 189 -4.96 -22.22 -21.79
C GLY A 189 -5.84 -21.26 -21.00
N HIS A 190 -6.27 -21.62 -19.79
CA HIS A 190 -7.06 -20.78 -18.90
C HIS A 190 -6.19 -20.21 -17.78
N GLU A 191 -6.22 -18.88 -17.60
CA GLU A 191 -5.64 -18.23 -16.44
C GLU A 191 -6.63 -18.27 -15.28
N GLU A 192 -6.33 -19.09 -14.27
CA GLU A 192 -7.20 -19.27 -13.12
C GLU A 192 -7.21 -18.05 -12.18
N SER A 193 -8.40 -17.73 -11.68
CA SER A 193 -8.55 -16.90 -10.49
C SER A 193 -8.02 -17.63 -9.24
N VAL A 194 -7.82 -16.87 -8.15
CA VAL A 194 -7.43 -17.46 -6.86
C VAL A 194 -8.49 -18.44 -6.37
N GLU A 195 -9.77 -18.11 -6.53
CA GLU A 195 -10.88 -18.99 -6.15
C GLU A 195 -10.85 -20.31 -6.93
N GLU A 196 -10.76 -20.25 -8.26
CA GLU A 196 -10.72 -21.45 -9.11
C GLU A 196 -9.54 -22.36 -8.74
N PHE A 197 -8.35 -21.78 -8.62
CA PHE A 197 -7.14 -22.51 -8.26
C PHE A 197 -7.25 -23.19 -6.89
N VAL A 198 -7.72 -22.44 -5.87
CA VAL A 198 -7.80 -22.96 -4.50
C VAL A 198 -8.89 -24.03 -4.37
N ARG A 199 -10.08 -23.79 -4.93
CA ARG A 199 -11.14 -24.78 -4.89
C ARG A 199 -10.75 -26.08 -5.63
N ARG A 200 -10.07 -25.94 -6.77
CA ARG A 200 -9.56 -27.08 -7.53
C ARG A 200 -8.51 -27.88 -6.74
N ASN A 201 -7.53 -27.21 -6.16
CA ASN A 201 -6.41 -27.86 -5.48
C ASN A 201 -6.70 -28.20 -4.01
N LEU A 202 -7.32 -27.32 -3.25
CA LEU A 202 -7.42 -27.44 -1.78
C LEU A 202 -8.85 -27.61 -1.27
N GLY A 203 -9.86 -27.31 -2.10
CA GLY A 203 -11.28 -27.48 -1.77
C GLY A 203 -11.93 -26.24 -1.15
N ASP A 204 -13.24 -26.36 -0.93
CA ASP A 204 -14.11 -25.24 -0.57
C ASP A 204 -13.83 -24.71 0.83
N GLU A 205 -13.61 -25.58 1.81
CA GLU A 205 -13.35 -25.14 3.19
C GLU A 205 -12.06 -24.31 3.30
N VAL A 206 -10.99 -24.68 2.59
CA VAL A 206 -9.75 -23.87 2.56
C VAL A 206 -10.02 -22.52 1.91
N PHE A 207 -10.78 -22.52 0.81
CA PHE A 207 -11.13 -21.28 0.14
C PHE A 207 -11.93 -20.35 1.05
N GLU A 208 -13.07 -20.81 1.54
CA GLU A 208 -14.04 -19.97 2.26
C GLU A 208 -13.55 -19.50 3.64
N ARG A 209 -12.76 -20.34 4.32
CA ARG A 209 -12.36 -20.09 5.70
C ARG A 209 -10.97 -19.48 5.84
N LEU A 210 -10.10 -19.61 4.84
CA LEU A 210 -8.72 -19.13 4.90
C LEU A 210 -8.37 -18.16 3.77
N ILE A 211 -8.64 -18.54 2.51
CA ILE A 211 -8.11 -17.79 1.36
C ILE A 211 -9.01 -16.60 1.00
N GLU A 212 -10.33 -16.76 1.07
CA GLU A 212 -11.25 -15.65 0.86
C GLU A 212 -10.99 -14.50 1.85
N PRO A 213 -10.98 -14.73 3.19
CA PRO A 213 -10.68 -13.67 4.13
C PRO A 213 -9.25 -13.14 4.02
N PHE A 214 -8.29 -13.95 3.60
CA PHE A 214 -6.93 -13.49 3.34
C PHE A 214 -6.89 -12.51 2.14
N CYS A 215 -7.54 -12.84 1.02
CA CYS A 215 -7.60 -11.95 -0.14
C CYS A 215 -8.35 -10.66 0.17
N SER A 216 -9.46 -10.76 0.90
CA SER A 216 -10.24 -9.59 1.34
C SER A 216 -9.46 -8.71 2.29
N GLY A 217 -8.79 -9.28 3.29
CA GLY A 217 -8.08 -8.52 4.32
C GLY A 217 -6.73 -7.94 3.89
N VAL A 218 -5.99 -8.66 3.01
CA VAL A 218 -4.64 -8.23 2.59
C VAL A 218 -4.66 -7.42 1.30
N TYR A 219 -5.48 -7.83 0.33
CA TYR A 219 -5.59 -7.16 -0.98
C TYR A 219 -6.81 -6.22 -1.06
N ALA A 220 -7.72 -6.27 -0.10
CA ALA A 220 -9.06 -5.70 -0.22
C ALA A 220 -9.74 -6.16 -1.53
N GLY A 221 -9.46 -7.39 -1.95
CA GLY A 221 -9.73 -7.92 -3.27
C GLY A 221 -10.89 -8.92 -3.31
N ASP A 222 -11.30 -9.22 -4.53
CA ASP A 222 -12.25 -10.29 -4.82
C ASP A 222 -11.48 -11.51 -5.37
N PRO A 223 -11.33 -12.61 -4.61
CA PRO A 223 -10.57 -13.79 -5.05
C PRO A 223 -11.14 -14.46 -6.28
N SER A 224 -12.42 -14.24 -6.62
CA SER A 224 -13.02 -14.75 -7.87
C SER A 224 -12.50 -14.04 -9.13
N LYS A 225 -11.85 -12.88 -8.95
CA LYS A 225 -11.31 -12.04 -10.03
C LYS A 225 -9.80 -11.90 -9.97
N LEU A 226 -9.19 -12.05 -8.78
CA LEU A 226 -7.73 -12.00 -8.63
C LEU A 226 -7.08 -13.17 -9.37
N SER A 227 -6.06 -12.89 -10.18
CA SER A 227 -5.25 -13.89 -10.87
C SER A 227 -4.36 -14.65 -9.89
N MET A 228 -4.42 -15.97 -9.91
CA MET A 228 -3.48 -16.79 -9.14
C MET A 228 -2.04 -16.59 -9.61
N LYS A 229 -1.82 -16.47 -10.91
CA LYS A 229 -0.52 -16.25 -11.54
C LYS A 229 0.08 -14.89 -11.15
N ALA A 230 -0.73 -13.83 -11.19
CA ALA A 230 -0.25 -12.47 -10.94
C ALA A 230 -0.15 -12.14 -9.44
N ALA A 231 -1.16 -12.48 -8.62
CA ALA A 231 -1.20 -12.16 -7.19
C ALA A 231 -0.38 -13.13 -6.33
N PHE A 232 -0.40 -14.43 -6.66
CA PHE A 232 0.25 -15.50 -5.90
C PHE A 232 1.22 -16.32 -6.75
N GLY A 233 1.95 -15.67 -7.64
CA GLY A 233 2.83 -16.30 -8.63
C GLY A 233 3.84 -17.29 -8.05
N LYS A 234 4.28 -17.14 -6.79
CA LYS A 234 5.16 -18.11 -6.13
C LYS A 234 4.47 -19.47 -5.95
N VAL A 235 3.22 -19.46 -5.49
CA VAL A 235 2.43 -20.70 -5.29
C VAL A 235 2.01 -21.29 -6.64
N TRP A 236 1.58 -20.45 -7.57
CA TRP A 236 1.26 -20.87 -8.95
C TRP A 236 2.45 -21.59 -9.61
N LYS A 237 3.67 -21.04 -9.49
CA LYS A 237 4.89 -21.63 -10.03
C LYS A 237 5.22 -23.02 -9.43
N LEU A 238 4.84 -23.29 -8.17
CA LEU A 238 5.04 -24.64 -7.60
C LEU A 238 4.30 -25.69 -8.40
N GLU A 239 3.02 -25.46 -8.70
CA GLU A 239 2.25 -26.39 -9.51
C GLU A 239 2.82 -26.51 -10.93
N GLN A 240 3.15 -25.41 -11.60
CA GLN A 240 3.72 -25.40 -12.94
C GLN A 240 5.04 -26.19 -13.02
N ASN A 241 5.92 -26.02 -12.03
CA ASN A 241 7.24 -26.64 -12.02
C ASN A 241 7.24 -28.09 -11.55
N GLY A 242 6.30 -28.48 -10.70
CA GLY A 242 6.27 -29.79 -10.05
C GLY A 242 5.04 -30.64 -10.33
N GLY A 243 4.12 -30.16 -11.19
CA GLY A 243 2.85 -30.85 -11.50
C GLY A 243 1.84 -30.80 -10.34
N SER A 244 2.23 -30.29 -9.19
CA SER A 244 1.39 -30.09 -8.01
C SER A 244 2.05 -29.14 -7.02
N ILE A 245 1.28 -28.61 -6.06
CA ILE A 245 1.82 -27.74 -5.01
C ILE A 245 2.90 -28.48 -4.20
N ILE A 246 2.64 -29.73 -3.80
CA ILE A 246 3.60 -30.55 -3.04
C ILE A 246 4.81 -30.90 -3.89
N GLY A 247 4.62 -31.37 -5.12
CA GLY A 247 5.71 -31.72 -6.04
C GLY A 247 6.63 -30.55 -6.32
N GLY A 248 6.06 -29.37 -6.58
CA GLY A 248 6.83 -28.14 -6.76
C GLY A 248 7.56 -27.67 -5.50
N THR A 249 6.97 -27.88 -4.33
CA THR A 249 7.64 -27.57 -3.06
C THR A 249 8.87 -28.44 -2.86
N PHE A 250 8.78 -29.74 -3.11
CA PHE A 250 9.94 -30.64 -3.04
C PHE A 250 11.02 -30.23 -4.03
N LYS A 251 10.66 -29.92 -5.27
CA LYS A 251 11.60 -29.49 -6.31
C LYS A 251 12.29 -28.18 -5.90
N ALA A 252 11.54 -27.19 -5.43
CA ALA A 252 12.08 -25.92 -4.97
C ALA A 252 13.06 -26.09 -3.78
N ILE A 253 12.78 -26.99 -2.84
CA ILE A 253 13.69 -27.34 -1.74
C ILE A 253 14.98 -27.98 -2.28
N GLN A 254 14.89 -28.92 -3.22
CA GLN A 254 16.06 -29.53 -3.84
C GLN A 254 16.94 -28.52 -4.57
N GLU A 255 16.33 -27.63 -5.36
CA GLU A 255 17.03 -26.57 -6.09
C GLU A 255 17.73 -25.60 -5.11
N LYS A 256 17.03 -25.18 -4.05
CA LYS A 256 17.60 -24.32 -3.00
C LYS A 256 18.79 -24.98 -2.29
N ASN A 257 18.77 -26.29 -2.08
CA ASN A 257 19.86 -27.03 -1.44
C ASN A 257 21.07 -27.19 -2.37
N LYS A 258 20.86 -27.22 -3.69
CA LYS A 258 21.91 -27.31 -4.71
C LYS A 258 22.51 -25.95 -5.07
N ALA A 259 21.76 -24.88 -4.93
CA ALA A 259 22.23 -23.53 -5.23
C ALA A 259 23.30 -23.10 -4.24
N LEU A 260 24.39 -22.53 -4.75
CA LEU A 260 25.36 -21.82 -3.94
C LEU A 260 24.64 -20.69 -3.21
N LYS A 261 24.60 -20.75 -1.89
CA LYS A 261 23.97 -19.69 -1.10
C LYS A 261 24.79 -18.41 -1.30
N PRO A 262 24.21 -17.34 -1.84
CA PRO A 262 24.92 -16.07 -1.90
C PRO A 262 25.30 -15.66 -0.48
N THR A 263 26.50 -15.11 -0.33
CA THR A 263 26.96 -14.59 0.96
C THR A 263 25.99 -13.49 1.39
N ARG A 264 25.28 -13.74 2.47
CA ARG A 264 24.36 -12.75 3.03
C ARG A 264 25.16 -11.57 3.58
N ASP A 265 24.71 -10.35 3.30
CA ASP A 265 25.32 -9.14 3.84
C ASP A 265 25.37 -9.21 5.39
N PRO A 266 26.55 -9.14 6.02
CA PRO A 266 26.67 -9.24 7.46
C PRO A 266 26.06 -8.07 8.24
N ARG A 267 25.79 -6.94 7.59
CA ARG A 267 25.13 -5.77 8.20
C ARG A 267 23.66 -6.05 8.53
N LEU A 268 23.01 -6.98 7.79
CA LEU A 268 21.58 -7.22 7.89
C LEU A 268 21.21 -7.90 9.22
N PRO A 269 20.15 -7.43 9.88
CA PRO A 269 19.53 -8.11 11.02
C PRO A 269 19.12 -9.54 10.63
N LYS A 270 19.19 -10.47 11.58
CA LYS A 270 18.77 -11.87 11.38
C LYS A 270 17.44 -12.09 12.10
N PRO A 271 16.28 -12.06 11.39
CA PRO A 271 15.01 -12.40 12.00
C PRO A 271 15.03 -13.82 12.56
N LYS A 272 14.57 -14.00 13.81
CA LYS A 272 14.45 -15.30 14.48
C LYS A 272 13.02 -15.83 14.35
N GLY A 273 12.55 -16.02 13.11
CA GLY A 273 11.18 -16.43 12.82
C GLY A 273 10.17 -15.28 12.70
N GLN A 274 10.56 -14.02 12.95
CA GLN A 274 9.66 -12.88 12.76
C GLN A 274 9.28 -12.72 11.30
N THR A 275 7.99 -12.58 11.05
CA THR A 275 7.42 -12.43 9.71
C THR A 275 6.93 -11.01 9.43
N VAL A 276 6.95 -10.14 10.43
CA VAL A 276 6.44 -8.76 10.37
C VAL A 276 7.43 -7.81 11.00
N GLY A 277 7.62 -6.67 10.36
CA GLY A 277 8.45 -5.57 10.84
C GLY A 277 7.77 -4.22 10.65
N SER A 278 8.19 -3.25 11.44
CA SER A 278 7.87 -1.83 11.36
C SER A 278 9.05 -1.02 11.92
N PHE A 279 8.83 0.27 12.16
CA PHE A 279 9.83 1.11 12.82
C PHE A 279 9.28 1.69 14.12
N ARG A 280 10.19 2.13 14.99
CA ARG A 280 9.86 2.68 16.32
C ARG A 280 8.82 3.80 16.24
N LYS A 281 8.92 4.70 15.26
CA LYS A 281 7.99 5.80 15.00
C LYS A 281 7.10 5.56 13.76
N GLY A 282 6.87 4.30 13.39
CA GLY A 282 6.00 3.93 12.29
C GLY A 282 6.68 3.88 10.92
N LEU A 283 5.90 3.48 9.93
CA LEU A 283 6.41 3.20 8.58
C LEU A 283 6.90 4.43 7.83
N SER A 284 6.41 5.63 8.16
CA SER A 284 6.83 6.91 7.54
C SER A 284 8.32 7.17 7.71
N MET A 285 8.98 6.56 8.72
CA MET A 285 10.42 6.71 8.90
C MET A 285 11.22 6.30 7.65
N LEU A 286 10.79 5.27 6.91
CA LEU A 286 11.56 4.80 5.75
C LEU A 286 11.54 5.80 4.58
N PRO A 287 10.38 6.23 4.04
CA PRO A 287 10.37 7.24 2.99
C PRO A 287 11.00 8.57 3.43
N GLU A 288 10.86 8.97 4.68
CA GLU A 288 11.45 10.20 5.23
C GLU A 288 12.98 10.10 5.31
N ALA A 289 13.53 8.97 5.78
CA ALA A 289 14.97 8.75 5.84
C ALA A 289 15.61 8.75 4.45
N ILE A 290 14.98 8.08 3.47
CA ILE A 290 15.44 8.09 2.08
C ILE A 290 15.39 9.51 1.50
N SER A 291 14.28 10.22 1.68
CA SER A 291 14.12 11.60 1.22
C SER A 291 15.18 12.53 1.82
N THR A 292 15.44 12.41 3.12
CA THR A 292 16.47 13.18 3.82
C THR A 292 17.87 12.89 3.25
N SER A 293 18.18 11.62 2.99
CA SER A 293 19.46 11.22 2.37
C SER A 293 19.63 11.76 0.95
N LEU A 294 18.57 11.80 0.17
CA LEU A 294 18.56 12.34 -1.20
C LEU A 294 18.61 13.88 -1.22
N GLY A 295 18.11 14.54 -0.17
CA GLY A 295 18.14 15.98 0.03
C GLY A 295 17.47 16.76 -1.11
N SER A 296 18.19 17.71 -1.72
CA SER A 296 17.67 18.57 -2.78
C SER A 296 17.28 17.84 -4.08
N LYS A 297 17.62 16.56 -4.21
CA LYS A 297 17.20 15.71 -5.34
C LYS A 297 15.71 15.33 -5.28
N VAL A 298 15.05 15.47 -4.12
CA VAL A 298 13.60 15.28 -3.98
C VAL A 298 12.89 16.62 -4.12
N LYS A 299 11.99 16.71 -5.10
CA LYS A 299 11.21 17.91 -5.42
C LYS A 299 9.75 17.65 -5.03
N LEU A 300 9.29 18.30 -3.96
CA LEU A 300 7.91 18.25 -3.50
C LEU A 300 7.07 19.35 -4.16
N SER A 301 5.76 19.13 -4.22
CA SER A 301 4.80 20.02 -4.90
C SER A 301 5.14 20.25 -6.38
N TRP A 302 5.77 19.26 -7.02
CA TRP A 302 6.10 19.24 -8.44
C TRP A 302 5.16 18.27 -9.16
N LYS A 303 4.05 18.78 -9.69
CA LYS A 303 3.06 17.98 -10.40
C LYS A 303 3.43 17.92 -11.89
N LEU A 304 3.76 16.72 -12.36
CA LEU A 304 4.06 16.49 -13.77
C LEU A 304 2.81 16.78 -14.62
N SER A 305 2.95 17.66 -15.61
CA SER A 305 1.88 18.04 -16.55
C SER A 305 2.06 17.43 -17.93
N SER A 306 3.31 17.27 -18.41
CA SER A 306 3.57 16.65 -19.71
C SER A 306 4.98 16.06 -19.80
N ILE A 307 5.10 15.08 -20.70
CA ILE A 307 6.36 14.46 -21.13
C ILE A 307 6.46 14.64 -22.64
N THR A 308 7.64 15.04 -23.12
CA THR A 308 7.96 15.15 -24.55
C THR A 308 9.25 14.40 -24.83
N LYS A 309 9.30 13.59 -25.89
CA LYS A 309 10.53 12.94 -26.33
C LYS A 309 11.45 13.97 -27.00
N LEU A 310 12.73 13.89 -26.69
CA LEU A 310 13.80 14.64 -27.31
C LEU A 310 14.81 13.68 -27.96
N ASP A 311 15.68 14.20 -28.83
CA ASP A 311 16.85 13.45 -29.27
C ASP A 311 17.75 13.18 -28.05
N GLY A 312 17.89 11.89 -27.70
CA GLY A 312 18.69 11.46 -26.54
C GLY A 312 18.02 11.55 -25.19
N GLY A 313 16.68 11.67 -25.09
CA GLY A 313 16.00 11.67 -23.79
C GLY A 313 14.59 12.21 -23.79
N TYR A 314 14.26 12.91 -22.71
CA TYR A 314 12.91 13.38 -22.42
C TYR A 314 12.93 14.78 -21.83
N LYS A 315 11.93 15.59 -22.15
CA LYS A 315 11.59 16.83 -21.45
C LYS A 315 10.33 16.59 -20.62
N LEU A 316 10.42 16.86 -19.32
CA LEU A 316 9.31 16.78 -18.38
C LEU A 316 8.94 18.19 -17.95
N THR A 317 7.68 18.56 -18.05
CA THR A 317 7.15 19.87 -17.64
C THR A 317 6.30 19.71 -16.40
N TYR A 318 6.53 20.57 -15.41
CA TYR A 318 5.90 20.53 -14.10
C TYR A 318 5.17 21.81 -13.78
N GLU A 319 4.03 21.68 -13.09
CA GLU A 319 3.39 22.75 -12.32
C GLU A 319 4.02 22.74 -10.92
N THR A 320 4.61 23.85 -10.51
CA THR A 320 5.23 24.03 -9.18
C THR A 320 4.71 25.29 -8.50
N PRO A 321 4.90 25.47 -7.18
CA PRO A 321 4.52 26.72 -6.49
C PRO A 321 5.16 27.98 -7.06
N GLU A 322 6.35 27.86 -7.68
CA GLU A 322 7.09 28.94 -8.29
C GLU A 322 6.73 29.17 -9.76
N GLY A 323 5.82 28.35 -10.32
CA GLY A 323 5.42 28.42 -11.73
C GLY A 323 5.74 27.16 -12.51
N VAL A 324 5.75 27.26 -13.84
CA VAL A 324 6.02 26.13 -14.73
C VAL A 324 7.54 25.93 -14.86
N VAL A 325 8.00 24.71 -14.56
CA VAL A 325 9.41 24.31 -14.65
C VAL A 325 9.55 23.11 -15.58
N SER A 326 10.64 23.04 -16.35
CA SER A 326 10.98 21.88 -17.17
C SER A 326 12.30 21.25 -16.73
N LEU A 327 12.38 19.91 -16.78
CA LEU A 327 13.61 19.14 -16.63
C LEU A 327 13.88 18.35 -17.90
N GLN A 328 15.16 18.19 -18.23
CA GLN A 328 15.61 17.25 -19.27
C GLN A 328 16.22 16.02 -18.59
N SER A 329 15.94 14.84 -19.11
CA SER A 329 16.40 13.57 -18.55
C SER A 329 16.70 12.54 -19.62
N LYS A 330 17.74 11.73 -19.43
CA LYS A 330 18.04 10.59 -20.32
C LYS A 330 16.99 9.48 -20.16
N THR A 331 16.52 9.25 -18.91
CA THR A 331 15.54 8.22 -18.59
C THR A 331 14.45 8.76 -17.67
N VAL A 332 13.26 8.16 -17.72
CA VAL A 332 12.11 8.49 -16.89
C VAL A 332 11.57 7.21 -16.25
N VAL A 333 11.31 7.23 -14.96
CA VAL A 333 10.62 6.14 -14.25
C VAL A 333 9.30 6.64 -13.69
N MET A 334 8.20 6.01 -14.12
CA MET A 334 6.84 6.35 -13.68
C MET A 334 6.44 5.43 -12.53
N THR A 335 6.43 5.95 -11.29
CA THR A 335 6.02 5.18 -10.09
C THR A 335 4.70 5.65 -9.49
N ILE A 336 4.01 6.53 -10.19
CA ILE A 336 2.67 7.01 -9.85
C ILE A 336 1.60 5.95 -10.16
N PRO A 337 0.39 6.02 -9.60
CA PRO A 337 -0.69 5.10 -9.90
C PRO A 337 -0.98 5.00 -11.41
N SER A 338 -1.34 3.80 -11.88
CA SER A 338 -1.51 3.52 -13.32
C SER A 338 -2.56 4.41 -13.99
N TYR A 339 -3.63 4.77 -13.30
CA TYR A 339 -4.67 5.67 -13.82
C TYR A 339 -4.17 7.12 -14.03
N ILE A 340 -3.19 7.58 -13.23
CA ILE A 340 -2.52 8.88 -13.44
C ILE A 340 -1.51 8.74 -14.60
N ALA A 341 -0.71 7.67 -14.60
CA ALA A 341 0.24 7.39 -15.66
C ALA A 341 -0.45 7.26 -17.03
N SER A 342 -1.62 6.62 -17.09
CA SER A 342 -2.46 6.54 -18.29
C SER A 342 -2.75 7.92 -18.88
N GLY A 343 -3.20 8.88 -18.08
CA GLY A 343 -3.48 10.24 -18.55
C GLY A 343 -2.26 10.95 -19.13
N LEU A 344 -1.11 10.83 -18.46
CA LEU A 344 0.16 11.46 -18.88
C LEU A 344 0.77 10.81 -20.11
N LEU A 345 0.59 9.49 -20.27
CA LEU A 345 1.17 8.73 -21.38
C LEU A 345 0.25 8.67 -22.62
N ASN A 346 -1.01 9.08 -22.51
CA ASN A 346 -1.95 9.04 -23.63
C ASN A 346 -1.48 9.82 -24.88
N PRO A 347 -0.87 11.03 -24.75
CA PRO A 347 -0.32 11.74 -25.92
C PRO A 347 0.90 11.04 -26.54
N LEU A 348 1.61 10.20 -25.77
CA LEU A 348 2.82 9.51 -26.21
C LEU A 348 2.51 8.16 -26.87
N SER A 349 1.70 7.35 -26.19
CA SER A 349 1.29 6.03 -26.64
C SER A 349 -0.14 5.73 -26.15
N PRO A 350 -1.16 5.98 -27.01
CA PRO A 350 -2.56 5.69 -26.65
C PRO A 350 -2.79 4.21 -26.27
N ALA A 351 -2.03 3.29 -26.88
CA ALA A 351 -2.13 1.85 -26.58
C ALA A 351 -1.63 1.54 -25.16
N ALA A 352 -0.50 2.11 -24.75
CA ALA A 352 0.00 1.99 -23.39
C ALA A 352 -0.96 2.62 -22.37
N ALA A 353 -1.46 3.82 -22.67
CA ALA A 353 -2.43 4.51 -21.84
C ALA A 353 -3.72 3.71 -21.64
N ASN A 354 -4.27 3.13 -22.71
CA ASN A 354 -5.45 2.28 -22.65
C ASN A 354 -5.22 1.02 -21.80
N ALA A 355 -4.06 0.37 -21.90
CA ALA A 355 -3.72 -0.77 -21.06
C ALA A 355 -3.65 -0.37 -19.57
N LEU A 356 -2.96 0.74 -19.25
CA LEU A 356 -2.80 1.25 -17.89
C LEU A 356 -4.12 1.71 -17.24
N SER A 357 -5.08 2.20 -18.02
CA SER A 357 -6.39 2.63 -17.53
C SER A 357 -7.28 1.48 -17.05
N LYS A 358 -6.98 0.24 -17.43
CA LYS A 358 -7.77 -0.96 -17.09
C LYS A 358 -7.42 -1.53 -15.71
N PHE A 359 -6.36 -1.08 -15.07
CA PHE A 359 -6.06 -1.51 -13.70
C PHE A 359 -7.07 -0.94 -12.71
N TYR A 360 -7.68 -1.82 -11.95
CA TYR A 360 -8.73 -1.47 -10.99
C TYR A 360 -8.14 -1.23 -9.59
N TYR A 361 -8.63 -0.19 -8.91
CA TYR A 361 -8.27 0.19 -7.55
C TYR A 361 -9.55 0.38 -6.73
N PRO A 362 -9.95 -0.56 -5.87
CA PRO A 362 -11.09 -0.40 -5.00
C PRO A 362 -10.85 0.63 -3.90
N PRO A 363 -11.92 1.25 -3.37
CA PRO A 363 -11.82 2.10 -2.19
C PRO A 363 -11.61 1.25 -0.92
N VAL A 364 -10.79 1.77 0.00
CA VAL A 364 -10.58 1.18 1.33
C VAL A 364 -10.55 2.30 2.35
N ALA A 365 -11.19 2.11 3.49
CA ALA A 365 -11.02 2.97 4.64
C ALA A 365 -10.23 2.25 5.74
N ALA A 366 -9.25 2.95 6.31
CA ALA A 366 -8.56 2.58 7.52
C ALA A 366 -9.20 3.32 8.69
N VAL A 367 -9.77 2.57 9.64
CA VAL A 367 -10.47 3.11 10.82
C VAL A 367 -9.73 2.66 12.06
N THR A 368 -9.17 3.62 12.79
CA THR A 368 -8.38 3.35 14.00
C THR A 368 -9.19 3.70 15.23
N ILE A 369 -9.43 2.70 16.07
CA ILE A 369 -10.18 2.84 17.32
C ILE A 369 -9.34 2.29 18.49
N SER A 370 -9.34 3.03 19.59
CA SER A 370 -8.77 2.58 20.86
C SER A 370 -9.85 2.26 21.86
N TYR A 371 -9.65 1.20 22.63
CA TYR A 371 -10.51 0.80 23.74
C TYR A 371 -9.71 0.65 25.04
N PRO A 372 -10.34 0.78 26.21
CA PRO A 372 -9.75 0.28 27.46
C PRO A 372 -9.42 -1.21 27.36
N LYS A 373 -8.37 -1.69 28.02
CA LYS A 373 -8.01 -3.12 28.01
C LYS A 373 -9.17 -4.01 28.51
N GLU A 374 -9.92 -3.53 29.49
CA GLU A 374 -11.06 -4.21 30.09
C GLU A 374 -12.25 -4.35 29.13
N ALA A 375 -12.25 -3.61 28.03
CA ALA A 375 -13.27 -3.73 27.00
C ALA A 375 -13.15 -5.00 26.17
N ILE A 376 -11.97 -5.66 26.16
CA ILE A 376 -11.76 -6.90 25.43
C ILE A 376 -12.52 -8.04 26.12
N ARG A 377 -13.18 -8.88 25.34
CA ARG A 377 -13.83 -10.10 25.84
C ARG A 377 -12.81 -11.05 26.45
N THR A 378 -13.14 -11.61 27.60
CA THR A 378 -12.23 -12.48 28.37
C THR A 378 -11.77 -13.70 27.57
N GLU A 379 -12.67 -14.27 26.75
CA GLU A 379 -12.39 -15.42 25.87
C GLU A 379 -11.41 -15.09 24.72
N CYS A 380 -11.19 -13.80 24.43
CA CYS A 380 -10.24 -13.35 23.42
C CYS A 380 -8.85 -13.01 23.99
N LEU A 381 -8.71 -13.09 25.33
CA LEU A 381 -7.44 -12.82 26.00
C LEU A 381 -6.56 -14.08 26.07
N ILE A 382 -5.27 -13.89 25.93
CA ILE A 382 -4.24 -14.91 26.16
C ILE A 382 -3.37 -14.41 27.32
N ASP A 383 -3.33 -15.16 28.43
CA ASP A 383 -2.67 -14.76 29.69
C ASP A 383 -3.14 -13.37 30.19
N GLY A 384 -4.42 -13.07 30.05
CA GLY A 384 -5.03 -11.81 30.50
C GLY A 384 -4.76 -10.60 29.60
N GLU A 385 -4.15 -10.79 28.43
CA GLU A 385 -3.85 -9.71 27.48
C GLU A 385 -4.33 -10.02 26.06
N LEU A 386 -4.63 -8.99 25.27
CA LEU A 386 -4.88 -9.14 23.85
C LEU A 386 -3.55 -9.40 23.14
N LYS A 387 -3.31 -10.66 22.77
CA LYS A 387 -2.10 -11.09 22.06
C LYS A 387 -2.45 -11.51 20.63
N GLY A 388 -1.62 -11.14 19.68
CA GLY A 388 -1.75 -11.60 18.30
C GLY A 388 -1.39 -10.54 17.27
N PHE A 389 -1.35 -10.99 16.02
CA PHE A 389 -1.23 -10.09 14.87
C PHE A 389 -2.55 -9.34 14.64
N GLY A 390 -3.65 -10.08 14.69
CA GLY A 390 -4.98 -9.60 14.35
C GLY A 390 -5.87 -10.72 13.82
N GLN A 391 -6.97 -10.31 13.20
CA GLN A 391 -8.00 -11.20 12.73
C GLN A 391 -8.49 -10.84 11.34
N LEU A 392 -8.90 -11.84 10.58
CA LEU A 392 -9.53 -11.71 9.26
C LEU A 392 -11.01 -12.09 9.34
N HIS A 393 -11.80 -11.47 8.51
CA HIS A 393 -13.25 -11.63 8.53
C HIS A 393 -13.76 -12.17 7.19
N PRO A 394 -14.15 -13.46 7.10
CA PRO A 394 -14.83 -13.98 5.93
C PRO A 394 -16.15 -13.23 5.68
N ARG A 395 -16.46 -12.95 4.43
CA ARG A 395 -17.69 -12.23 4.04
C ARG A 395 -18.96 -12.96 4.49
N SER A 396 -18.90 -14.29 4.57
CA SER A 396 -20.01 -15.14 5.05
C SER A 396 -20.40 -14.90 6.51
N GLN A 397 -19.57 -14.22 7.30
CA GLN A 397 -19.80 -14.01 8.73
C GLN A 397 -20.64 -12.75 9.05
N GLY A 398 -21.17 -12.06 8.03
CA GLY A 398 -22.13 -10.97 8.22
C GLY A 398 -21.54 -9.73 8.91
N VAL A 399 -20.27 -9.42 8.63
CA VAL A 399 -19.58 -8.21 9.06
C VAL A 399 -19.08 -7.44 7.85
N GLU A 400 -18.98 -6.11 7.98
CA GLU A 400 -18.54 -5.23 6.88
C GLU A 400 -17.01 -5.03 6.87
N THR A 401 -16.36 -5.20 8.00
CA THR A 401 -14.91 -5.08 8.15
C THR A 401 -14.20 -6.25 7.48
N LEU A 402 -13.06 -5.97 6.81
CA LEU A 402 -12.23 -6.96 6.14
C LEU A 402 -11.29 -7.68 7.11
N GLY A 403 -10.87 -6.99 8.15
CA GLY A 403 -9.98 -7.48 9.18
C GLY A 403 -9.57 -6.40 10.16
N THR A 404 -8.99 -6.82 11.26
CA THR A 404 -8.49 -5.96 12.35
C THR A 404 -7.07 -6.34 12.71
N ILE A 405 -6.18 -5.36 12.78
CA ILE A 405 -4.81 -5.52 13.27
C ILE A 405 -4.74 -5.05 14.71
N TYR A 406 -4.14 -5.85 15.58
CA TYR A 406 -3.93 -5.54 16.99
C TYR A 406 -2.64 -4.71 17.14
N SER A 407 -2.70 -3.43 16.72
CA SER A 407 -1.50 -2.59 16.56
C SER A 407 -0.67 -2.49 17.83
N SER A 408 -1.30 -2.33 19.00
CA SER A 408 -0.61 -2.23 20.29
C SER A 408 -0.10 -3.57 20.85
N SER A 409 -0.63 -4.71 20.34
CA SER A 409 -0.10 -6.04 20.63
C SER A 409 1.11 -6.37 19.73
N LEU A 410 1.05 -5.93 18.48
CA LEU A 410 2.04 -6.28 17.46
C LEU A 410 3.35 -5.51 17.62
N PHE A 411 3.27 -4.23 17.96
CA PHE A 411 4.42 -3.34 18.10
C PHE A 411 4.35 -2.51 19.38
N PRO A 412 5.50 -2.19 20.01
CA PRO A 412 5.54 -1.34 21.19
C PRO A 412 5.15 0.12 20.85
N ASN A 413 4.79 0.87 21.86
CA ASN A 413 4.53 2.31 21.78
C ASN A 413 3.40 2.71 20.81
N ARG A 414 2.40 1.84 20.59
CA ARG A 414 1.25 2.15 19.74
C ARG A 414 0.06 2.73 20.50
N ALA A 415 -0.02 2.48 21.81
CA ALA A 415 -1.08 2.99 22.68
C ALA A 415 -0.54 3.35 24.07
N PRO A 416 -1.18 4.28 24.79
CA PRO A 416 -0.88 4.54 26.20
C PRO A 416 -1.17 3.31 27.08
N PRO A 417 -0.56 3.21 28.28
CA PRO A 417 -0.87 2.15 29.24
C PRO A 417 -2.38 2.08 29.54
N GLY A 418 -2.91 0.86 29.67
CA GLY A 418 -4.32 0.62 29.92
C GLY A 418 -5.24 0.70 28.71
N ARG A 419 -4.69 0.96 27.52
CA ARG A 419 -5.46 1.03 26.27
C ARG A 419 -4.95 0.01 25.25
N VAL A 420 -5.83 -0.44 24.37
CA VAL A 420 -5.51 -1.20 23.17
C VAL A 420 -5.81 -0.37 21.94
N LEU A 421 -5.02 -0.56 20.89
CA LEU A 421 -5.17 0.11 19.60
C LEU A 421 -5.47 -0.91 18.52
N LEU A 422 -6.61 -0.73 17.85
CA LEU A 422 -7.12 -1.59 16.79
C LEU A 422 -7.18 -0.79 15.47
N LEU A 423 -6.48 -1.27 14.46
CA LEU A 423 -6.57 -0.76 13.10
C LEU A 423 -7.46 -1.67 12.27
N ASN A 424 -8.54 -1.12 11.73
CA ASN A 424 -9.56 -1.86 11.00
C ASN A 424 -9.62 -1.40 9.56
N TYR A 425 -9.81 -2.34 8.63
CA TYR A 425 -10.04 -2.03 7.23
C TYR A 425 -11.47 -2.38 6.84
N ILE A 426 -12.12 -1.49 6.09
CA ILE A 426 -13.47 -1.66 5.57
C ILE A 426 -13.53 -1.17 4.12
N GLY A 427 -14.36 -1.79 3.28
CA GLY A 427 -14.49 -1.48 1.86
C GLY A 427 -13.99 -2.60 0.95
N GLY A 428 -13.10 -2.28 0.03
CA GLY A 428 -12.52 -3.23 -0.92
C GLY A 428 -13.39 -3.47 -2.17
N ALA A 429 -12.94 -4.39 -3.01
CA ALA A 429 -13.55 -4.70 -4.30
C ALA A 429 -15.00 -5.20 -4.20
N THR A 430 -15.37 -5.79 -3.06
CA THR A 430 -16.69 -6.36 -2.80
C THR A 430 -17.63 -5.42 -2.03
N ASN A 431 -17.11 -4.30 -1.52
CA ASN A 431 -17.90 -3.28 -0.82
C ASN A 431 -17.43 -1.85 -1.22
N PRO A 432 -17.56 -1.45 -2.49
CA PRO A 432 -17.17 -0.11 -2.94
C PRO A 432 -18.07 1.01 -2.39
N GLY A 433 -19.22 0.65 -1.80
CA GLY A 433 -20.21 1.58 -1.26
C GLY A 433 -19.73 2.41 -0.06
N ILE A 434 -18.55 2.14 0.50
CA ILE A 434 -17.99 2.93 1.59
C ILE A 434 -17.76 4.41 1.24
N LEU A 435 -17.63 4.74 -0.04
CA LEU A 435 -17.44 6.12 -0.49
C LEU A 435 -18.67 7.02 -0.24
N SER A 436 -19.84 6.43 -0.05
CA SER A 436 -21.08 7.15 0.30
C SER A 436 -21.28 7.31 1.80
N LYS A 437 -20.45 6.66 2.63
CA LYS A 437 -20.53 6.72 4.09
C LYS A 437 -19.72 7.91 4.62
N THR A 438 -20.24 8.54 5.65
CA THR A 438 -19.52 9.53 6.46
C THR A 438 -18.49 8.84 7.35
N GLU A 439 -17.53 9.59 7.87
CA GLU A 439 -16.54 9.05 8.84
C GLU A 439 -17.23 8.46 10.08
N GLY A 440 -18.29 9.11 10.59
CA GLY A 440 -19.08 8.60 11.70
C GLY A 440 -19.72 7.25 11.40
N GLU A 441 -20.36 7.09 10.24
CA GLU A 441 -20.97 5.83 9.81
C GLU A 441 -19.92 4.71 9.62
N LEU A 442 -18.71 5.04 9.18
CA LEU A 442 -17.60 4.08 9.10
C LEU A 442 -17.14 3.63 10.50
N VAL A 443 -17.00 4.55 11.44
CA VAL A 443 -16.65 4.24 12.84
C VAL A 443 -17.73 3.38 13.49
N GLU A 444 -19.01 3.73 13.30
CA GLU A 444 -20.14 2.95 13.85
C GLU A 444 -20.21 1.53 13.27
N ALA A 445 -19.94 1.37 11.96
CA ALA A 445 -19.91 0.06 11.33
C ALA A 445 -18.78 -0.81 11.91
N VAL A 446 -17.58 -0.24 12.07
CA VAL A 446 -16.43 -0.93 12.66
C VAL A 446 -16.67 -1.27 14.13
N ASP A 447 -17.14 -0.33 14.96
CA ASP A 447 -17.43 -0.58 16.38
C ASP A 447 -18.49 -1.66 16.55
N ARG A 448 -19.56 -1.62 15.75
CA ARG A 448 -20.60 -2.65 15.71
C ARG A 448 -20.03 -4.04 15.42
N ASP A 449 -19.15 -4.15 14.41
CA ASP A 449 -18.54 -5.42 14.04
C ASP A 449 -17.58 -5.92 15.11
N LEU A 450 -16.75 -5.05 15.70
CA LEU A 450 -15.86 -5.39 16.80
C LEU A 450 -16.63 -5.90 18.03
N ARG A 451 -17.78 -5.31 18.34
CA ARG A 451 -18.65 -5.76 19.43
C ARG A 451 -19.30 -7.12 19.18
N LYS A 452 -19.40 -7.58 17.95
CA LYS A 452 -19.84 -8.95 17.65
C LYS A 452 -18.81 -10.01 18.05
N MET A 453 -17.49 -9.69 17.99
CA MET A 453 -16.45 -10.70 18.03
C MET A 453 -15.32 -10.50 19.05
N LEU A 454 -14.98 -9.27 19.42
CA LEU A 454 -13.78 -8.95 20.20
C LEU A 454 -14.05 -8.07 21.42
N ILE A 455 -14.94 -7.11 21.28
CA ILE A 455 -15.24 -6.10 22.30
C ILE A 455 -16.50 -6.49 23.08
N ASN A 456 -16.50 -6.31 24.38
CA ASN A 456 -17.70 -6.49 25.19
C ASN A 456 -18.82 -5.57 24.69
N PRO A 457 -20.04 -6.08 24.46
CA PRO A 457 -21.16 -5.28 23.96
C PRO A 457 -21.47 -4.04 24.81
N THR A 458 -21.20 -4.11 26.10
CA THR A 458 -21.46 -3.03 27.08
C THR A 458 -20.23 -2.14 27.31
N ALA A 459 -19.11 -2.38 26.62
CA ALA A 459 -17.89 -1.60 26.79
C ALA A 459 -18.13 -0.12 26.52
N LYS A 460 -17.55 0.72 27.38
CA LYS A 460 -17.61 2.18 27.32
C LYS A 460 -16.29 2.75 26.80
N ASP A 461 -16.30 4.04 26.50
CA ASP A 461 -15.12 4.85 26.17
C ASP A 461 -14.29 4.38 24.95
N PRO A 462 -14.92 4.00 23.80
CA PRO A 462 -14.20 3.88 22.56
C PRO A 462 -13.69 5.26 22.14
N LEU A 463 -12.44 5.33 21.64
CA LEU A 463 -11.86 6.54 21.07
C LEU A 463 -11.59 6.30 19.58
N ALA A 464 -12.36 6.91 18.71
CA ALA A 464 -12.07 6.96 17.28
C ALA A 464 -10.91 7.96 17.07
N LEU A 465 -9.74 7.44 16.73
CA LEU A 465 -8.51 8.24 16.60
C LEU A 465 -8.33 8.78 15.19
N GLY A 466 -8.73 8.01 14.17
CA GLY A 466 -8.61 8.42 12.78
C GLY A 466 -9.45 7.56 11.85
N VAL A 467 -9.93 8.22 10.79
CA VAL A 467 -10.57 7.58 9.63
C VAL A 467 -9.86 8.09 8.39
N ARG A 468 -9.26 7.19 7.64
CA ARG A 468 -8.63 7.52 6.36
C ARG A 468 -9.29 6.77 5.23
N VAL A 469 -10.00 7.48 4.37
CA VAL A 469 -10.57 6.92 3.15
C VAL A 469 -9.60 7.07 2.00
N TRP A 470 -9.27 5.96 1.35
CA TRP A 470 -8.51 5.88 0.12
C TRP A 470 -9.46 5.52 -1.01
N PRO A 471 -9.91 6.48 -1.85
CA PRO A 471 -10.89 6.21 -2.91
C PRO A 471 -10.40 5.21 -3.96
N GLN A 472 -9.10 5.20 -4.19
CA GLN A 472 -8.39 4.29 -5.10
C GLN A 472 -7.17 3.74 -4.36
N ALA A 473 -7.34 2.67 -3.58
CA ALA A 473 -6.36 2.24 -2.58
C ALA A 473 -5.29 1.31 -3.15
N ILE A 474 -5.67 0.11 -3.58
CA ILE A 474 -4.77 -1.00 -3.87
C ILE A 474 -5.01 -1.51 -5.29
N PRO A 475 -4.00 -1.50 -6.19
CA PRO A 475 -4.17 -2.10 -7.51
C PRO A 475 -4.51 -3.57 -7.40
N GLN A 476 -5.56 -3.99 -8.11
CA GLN A 476 -6.00 -5.37 -8.14
C GLN A 476 -5.30 -6.13 -9.27
N PHE A 477 -4.64 -7.21 -8.91
CA PHE A 477 -3.97 -8.12 -9.85
C PHE A 477 -4.99 -9.11 -10.40
N LEU A 478 -5.89 -8.63 -11.25
CA LEU A 478 -6.98 -9.42 -11.84
C LEU A 478 -6.45 -10.38 -12.90
N VAL A 479 -7.27 -11.37 -13.30
CA VAL A 479 -7.00 -12.19 -14.48
C VAL A 479 -6.72 -11.30 -15.69
N GLY A 480 -5.63 -11.57 -16.42
CA GLY A 480 -5.12 -10.72 -17.51
C GLY A 480 -4.23 -9.53 -17.08
N HIS A 481 -3.94 -9.36 -15.79
CA HIS A 481 -3.10 -8.26 -15.29
C HIS A 481 -1.71 -8.22 -15.95
N LEU A 482 -1.05 -9.38 -16.06
CA LEU A 482 0.29 -9.46 -16.65
C LEU A 482 0.29 -9.13 -18.13
N ASP A 483 -0.77 -9.53 -18.86
CA ASP A 483 -0.92 -9.24 -20.28
C ASP A 483 -1.14 -7.74 -20.53
N LEU A 484 -1.91 -7.07 -19.65
CA LEU A 484 -2.07 -5.61 -19.70
C LEU A 484 -0.74 -4.89 -19.45
N LEU A 485 0.04 -5.36 -18.48
CA LEU A 485 1.35 -4.79 -18.19
C LEU A 485 2.34 -4.98 -19.34
N GLU A 486 2.37 -6.16 -19.93
CA GLU A 486 3.17 -6.47 -21.13
C GLU A 486 2.74 -5.60 -22.31
N THR A 487 1.43 -5.46 -22.54
CA THR A 487 0.89 -4.58 -23.58
C THR A 487 1.34 -3.14 -23.40
N ALA A 488 1.31 -2.62 -22.15
CA ALA A 488 1.75 -1.26 -21.87
C ALA A 488 3.25 -1.07 -22.15
N ASN A 489 4.09 -2.01 -21.70
CA ASN A 489 5.54 -1.95 -21.92
C ASN A 489 5.90 -2.07 -23.40
N SER A 490 5.32 -3.04 -24.12
CA SER A 490 5.55 -3.24 -25.55
C SER A 490 5.11 -2.02 -26.36
N ALA A 491 3.93 -1.46 -26.08
CA ALA A 491 3.45 -0.26 -26.77
C ALA A 491 4.33 0.96 -26.54
N LEU A 492 4.93 1.14 -25.37
CA LEU A 492 5.92 2.20 -25.12
C LEU A 492 7.17 1.97 -25.94
N LYS A 493 7.70 0.75 -25.96
CA LYS A 493 8.88 0.38 -26.72
C LYS A 493 8.66 0.56 -28.22
N ASP A 494 7.57 0.04 -28.78
CA ASP A 494 7.21 0.12 -30.19
C ASP A 494 7.00 1.58 -30.65
N SER A 495 6.60 2.46 -29.72
CA SER A 495 6.51 3.91 -29.94
C SER A 495 7.87 4.61 -29.75
N GLY A 496 8.96 3.89 -29.50
CA GLY A 496 10.32 4.38 -29.35
C GLY A 496 10.60 5.06 -28.00
N TYR A 497 9.90 4.70 -26.92
CA TYR A 497 10.11 5.23 -25.56
C TYR A 497 10.91 4.25 -24.70
N ASP A 498 12.02 3.71 -25.21
CA ASP A 498 12.85 2.69 -24.55
C ASP A 498 13.42 3.11 -23.20
N GLY A 499 13.67 4.41 -23.01
CA GLY A 499 14.17 4.99 -21.75
C GLY A 499 13.08 5.37 -20.75
N LEU A 500 11.79 5.03 -21.02
CA LEU A 500 10.68 5.28 -20.12
C LEU A 500 10.24 3.96 -19.46
N PHE A 501 10.42 3.88 -18.15
CA PHE A 501 10.15 2.70 -17.34
C PHE A 501 8.87 2.85 -16.52
N LEU A 502 8.09 1.78 -16.44
CA LEU A 502 6.97 1.67 -15.50
C LEU A 502 7.45 1.02 -14.20
N GLY A 503 6.99 1.53 -13.07
CA GLY A 503 7.30 1.02 -11.74
C GLY A 503 6.13 1.23 -10.76
N GLY A 504 6.35 0.82 -9.52
CA GLY A 504 5.34 0.98 -8.47
C GLY A 504 4.57 -0.31 -8.16
N ASN A 505 3.57 -0.18 -7.31
CA ASN A 505 2.86 -1.33 -6.74
C ASN A 505 2.01 -2.12 -7.75
N TYR A 506 1.55 -1.51 -8.83
CA TYR A 506 0.81 -2.21 -9.90
C TYR A 506 1.72 -3.02 -10.83
N VAL A 507 3.04 -2.75 -10.80
CA VAL A 507 4.06 -3.48 -11.56
C VAL A 507 4.63 -4.63 -10.74
N SER A 508 5.13 -4.33 -9.53
CA SER A 508 5.96 -5.26 -8.76
C SER A 508 5.18 -6.04 -7.70
N GLY A 509 4.00 -5.57 -7.30
CA GLY A 509 3.17 -6.14 -6.24
C GLY A 509 2.88 -5.15 -5.13
N VAL A 510 1.77 -5.37 -4.43
CA VAL A 510 1.19 -4.39 -3.48
C VAL A 510 1.87 -4.39 -2.11
N ALA A 511 2.50 -5.48 -1.71
CA ALA A 511 3.21 -5.55 -0.43
C ALA A 511 4.45 -4.65 -0.42
N LEU A 512 4.73 -3.98 0.71
CA LEU A 512 5.86 -3.05 0.83
C LEU A 512 7.18 -3.70 0.41
N GLY A 513 7.45 -4.93 0.86
CA GLY A 513 8.64 -5.67 0.46
C GLY A 513 8.72 -5.92 -1.05
N ARG A 514 7.58 -6.13 -1.72
CA ARG A 514 7.52 -6.28 -3.19
C ARG A 514 7.81 -4.96 -3.90
N CYS A 515 7.33 -3.83 -3.36
CA CYS A 515 7.67 -2.50 -3.88
C CYS A 515 9.18 -2.25 -3.81
N VAL A 516 9.84 -2.68 -2.72
CA VAL A 516 11.30 -2.55 -2.55
C VAL A 516 12.06 -3.51 -3.48
N GLU A 517 11.64 -4.77 -3.60
CA GLU A 517 12.23 -5.74 -4.55
C GLU A 517 12.15 -5.21 -5.98
N GLY A 518 10.96 -4.77 -6.41
CA GLY A 518 10.76 -4.20 -7.75
C GLY A 518 11.54 -2.89 -7.97
N ALA A 519 11.77 -2.12 -6.92
CA ALA A 519 12.62 -0.93 -7.04
C ALA A 519 14.06 -1.28 -7.41
N TYR A 520 14.63 -2.35 -6.85
CA TYR A 520 15.95 -2.85 -7.26
C TYR A 520 15.94 -3.37 -8.72
N GLU A 521 14.87 -4.05 -9.14
CA GLU A 521 14.72 -4.55 -10.52
C GLU A 521 14.66 -3.37 -11.52
N VAL A 522 13.85 -2.35 -11.24
CA VAL A 522 13.75 -1.15 -12.10
C VAL A 522 15.07 -0.37 -12.11
N ALA A 523 15.73 -0.21 -10.95
CA ALA A 523 17.01 0.47 -10.89
C ALA A 523 18.09 -0.24 -11.73
N ALA A 524 18.10 -1.59 -11.73
CA ALA A 524 18.99 -2.37 -12.58
C ALA A 524 18.68 -2.13 -14.08
N GLY A 525 17.41 -2.12 -14.48
CA GLY A 525 17.00 -1.82 -15.85
C GLY A 525 17.41 -0.42 -16.31
N VAL A 526 17.24 0.59 -15.45
CA VAL A 526 17.70 1.98 -15.72
C VAL A 526 19.22 2.02 -15.88
N LYS A 527 19.96 1.37 -14.99
CA LYS A 527 21.43 1.25 -15.06
C LYS A 527 21.86 0.60 -16.37
N ASP A 528 21.25 -0.51 -16.77
CA ASP A 528 21.60 -1.22 -18.01
C ASP A 528 21.33 -0.34 -19.24
N PHE A 529 20.22 0.39 -19.26
CA PHE A 529 19.92 1.35 -20.34
C PHE A 529 20.96 2.48 -20.40
N LEU A 530 21.25 3.14 -19.28
CA LEU A 530 22.22 4.24 -19.23
C LEU A 530 23.64 3.79 -19.59
N SER A 531 24.02 2.54 -19.24
CA SER A 531 25.32 1.98 -19.62
C SER A 531 25.48 1.85 -21.13
N GLN A 532 24.42 1.61 -21.89
CA GLN A 532 24.44 1.58 -23.36
C GLN A 532 24.61 2.98 -23.96
N TYR A 533 24.05 4.00 -23.30
CA TYR A 533 24.23 5.41 -23.74
C TYR A 533 25.67 5.94 -23.60
N ALA A 534 26.47 5.36 -22.70
CA ALA A 534 27.86 5.78 -22.53
C ALA A 534 28.79 5.32 -23.66
N TYR A 535 28.33 4.48 -24.59
CA TYR A 535 29.07 3.95 -25.71
C TYR A 535 28.63 4.53 -27.09
N ILE A 536 27.61 5.40 -27.09
CA ILE A 536 27.14 6.17 -28.25
C ILE A 536 27.62 7.63 -28.13
#